data_c2b78e02c63a230f253feded30803e98
#
_entry.id   c2b78e02c63a230f253feded30803e98
#
_cell.length_a   1.000
_cell.length_b   1.000
_cell.length_c   1.000
_cell.angle_alpha   90.00
_cell.angle_beta   90.00
_cell.angle_gamma   90.00
#
_symmetry.space_group_name_H-M   'P 1'
#
loop_
_entity.id
_entity.type
_entity.pdbx_description
1 polymer ?
#
loop_
_entity_poly.entity_id
_entity_poly.type
_entity_poly.pdbx_seq_one_letter_code
_entity_poly.pdbx_strand_id
1 'polypeptide(L)'
;MSSEAQAVSRFRTPEPVFGVVAPEIIEDTLICLATENEQYLNELSDQAGCFKETQIVEFVFLLCEKWFLDQSARYQAVEIFERFMIKHVEESYNSTEESRINNEQGEDNIWGTLKAQMCDTFVLRLVSCIQLASKLSFHYNIINNNTVLKFLQSLDYSYTKQNLVESELAILKALRFQINVPTPFAYVELLLEVLGHNGCLLPMKQLHKMCMHLLDLTYLMRNIIYDTLLKISIENSTPSELQIAKFLSVKEDFMLLAVGVISTSAFILNPEYWNQVVEHLNCITGITTQSILEFSYAILKHSVGTTNPRKNKGTRSSENYVLPPTK
;
A
#
# COMPACT_ATOMS: atom_id res chain seq x y z
N MET A 1 -24.65 5.98 27.79
CA MET A 1 -23.31 6.20 27.19
C MET A 1 -22.20 5.31 27.79
N SER A 2 -22.48 4.21 28.48
CA SER A 2 -21.45 3.38 29.14
C SER A 2 -21.38 1.92 28.66
N SER A 3 -22.25 1.45 27.75
CA SER A 3 -22.21 0.07 27.27
C SER A 3 -21.44 -0.12 25.95
N GLU A 4 -21.37 0.91 25.10
CA GLU A 4 -20.63 0.85 23.81
C GLU A 4 -19.11 0.97 24.02
N ALA A 5 -18.66 1.77 24.98
CA ALA A 5 -17.23 1.90 25.29
C ALA A 5 -16.62 0.62 25.91
N GLN A 6 -17.43 -0.23 26.56
CA GLN A 6 -16.98 -1.52 27.10
C GLN A 6 -16.93 -2.64 26.04
N ALA A 7 -17.68 -2.54 24.96
CA ALA A 7 -17.64 -3.52 23.86
C ALA A 7 -16.38 -3.37 22.99
N VAL A 8 -15.90 -2.15 22.79
CA VAL A 8 -14.67 -1.86 22.00
C VAL A 8 -13.39 -2.36 22.69
N SER A 9 -13.40 -2.53 24.02
CA SER A 9 -12.24 -3.05 24.77
C SER A 9 -12.01 -4.56 24.60
N ARG A 10 -12.97 -5.33 24.06
CA ARG A 10 -12.90 -6.80 23.98
C ARG A 10 -12.22 -7.35 22.71
N PHE A 11 -11.95 -6.53 21.72
CA PHE A 11 -11.39 -6.96 20.42
C PHE A 11 -10.09 -6.23 20.08
N ARG A 12 -9.19 -6.09 21.05
CA ARG A 12 -7.79 -5.75 20.69
C ARG A 12 -7.19 -6.98 20.02
N THR A 13 -6.81 -6.83 18.77
CA THR A 13 -5.90 -7.79 18.13
C THR A 13 -4.70 -8.00 19.04
N PRO A 14 -4.30 -9.26 19.31
CA PRO A 14 -3.10 -9.50 20.10
C PRO A 14 -1.94 -8.76 19.46
N GLU A 15 -1.12 -8.13 20.28
CA GLU A 15 0.06 -7.43 19.78
C GLU A 15 1.00 -8.44 19.11
N PRO A 16 1.55 -8.13 17.92
CA PRO A 16 2.43 -9.05 17.22
C PRO A 16 3.70 -9.31 18.04
N VAL A 17 4.12 -10.57 18.07
CA VAL A 17 5.37 -11.04 18.67
C VAL A 17 6.23 -11.54 17.53
N PHE A 18 7.46 -11.07 17.46
CA PHE A 18 8.41 -11.39 16.38
C PHE A 18 9.57 -12.25 16.88
N GLY A 19 10.19 -13.03 15.98
CA GLY A 19 11.29 -13.93 16.30
C GLY A 19 10.83 -15.25 16.95
N VAL A 20 9.59 -15.69 16.67
CA VAL A 20 9.00 -16.90 17.29
C VAL A 20 8.59 -17.97 16.27
N VAL A 21 8.46 -17.63 14.98
CA VAL A 21 8.08 -18.57 13.93
C VAL A 21 9.25 -19.49 13.61
N ALA A 22 8.99 -20.79 13.34
CA ALA A 22 10.05 -21.74 13.00
C ALA A 22 10.83 -21.29 11.76
N PRO A 23 12.18 -21.42 11.75
CA PRO A 23 13.02 -20.95 10.65
C PRO A 23 12.64 -21.52 9.28
N GLU A 24 12.22 -22.77 9.23
CA GLU A 24 11.81 -23.46 8.00
C GLU A 24 10.57 -22.78 7.38
N ILE A 25 9.61 -22.35 8.20
CA ILE A 25 8.40 -21.64 7.74
C ILE A 25 8.78 -20.24 7.24
N ILE A 26 9.72 -19.56 7.91
CA ILE A 26 10.22 -18.25 7.50
C ILE A 26 10.88 -18.36 6.14
N GLU A 27 11.78 -19.34 5.95
CA GLU A 27 12.50 -19.55 4.69
C GLU A 27 11.54 -19.81 3.53
N ASP A 28 10.62 -20.77 3.69
CA ASP A 28 9.60 -21.06 2.68
C ASP A 28 8.73 -19.84 2.35
N THR A 29 8.33 -19.08 3.36
CA THR A 29 7.51 -17.88 3.17
C THR A 29 8.30 -16.78 2.46
N LEU A 30 9.58 -16.59 2.79
CA LEU A 30 10.44 -15.60 2.15
C LEU A 30 10.63 -15.91 0.66
N ILE A 31 10.90 -17.18 0.33
CA ILE A 31 11.03 -17.66 -1.06
C ILE A 31 9.71 -17.42 -1.81
N CYS A 32 8.58 -17.78 -1.20
CA CYS A 32 7.27 -17.57 -1.78
C CYS A 32 7.01 -16.09 -2.09
N LEU A 33 7.17 -15.20 -1.11
CA LEU A 33 6.96 -13.77 -1.29
C LEU A 33 7.93 -13.14 -2.30
N ALA A 34 9.20 -13.55 -2.30
CA ALA A 34 10.17 -13.08 -3.28
C ALA A 34 9.77 -13.49 -4.71
N THR A 35 9.35 -14.75 -4.88
CA THR A 35 8.88 -15.28 -6.17
C THR A 35 7.61 -14.57 -6.65
N GLU A 36 6.66 -14.34 -5.76
CA GLU A 36 5.42 -13.62 -6.11
C GLU A 36 5.68 -12.16 -6.47
N ASN A 37 6.61 -11.48 -5.78
CA ASN A 37 7.03 -10.13 -6.12
C ASN A 37 7.68 -10.07 -7.50
N GLU A 38 8.58 -11.00 -7.81
CA GLU A 38 9.23 -11.09 -9.13
C GLU A 38 8.20 -11.37 -10.24
N GLN A 39 7.28 -12.30 -10.03
CA GLN A 39 6.21 -12.57 -11.00
C GLN A 39 5.32 -11.35 -11.22
N TYR A 40 4.93 -10.66 -10.16
CA TYR A 40 4.14 -9.43 -10.25
C TYR A 40 4.87 -8.36 -11.07
N LEU A 41 6.17 -8.14 -10.82
CA LEU A 41 6.97 -7.17 -11.56
C LEU A 41 7.18 -7.54 -13.04
N ASN A 42 7.26 -8.83 -13.35
CA ASN A 42 7.39 -9.31 -14.73
C ASN A 42 6.09 -9.18 -15.55
N GLU A 43 4.93 -9.22 -14.87
CA GLU A 43 3.60 -9.12 -15.48
C GLU A 43 2.99 -7.71 -15.33
N LEU A 44 3.82 -6.73 -14.98
CA LEU A 44 3.36 -5.39 -14.63
C LEU A 44 2.72 -4.68 -15.84
N SER A 45 1.50 -4.19 -15.67
CA SER A 45 0.84 -3.34 -16.66
C SER A 45 1.49 -1.95 -16.71
N ASP A 46 1.54 -1.34 -17.89
CA ASP A 46 1.99 0.06 -18.06
C ASP A 46 1.11 1.06 -17.28
N GLN A 47 -0.09 0.63 -16.88
CA GLN A 47 -1.04 1.42 -16.09
C GLN A 47 -0.89 1.19 -14.58
N ALA A 48 0.10 0.40 -14.13
CA ALA A 48 0.29 0.12 -12.71
C ALA A 48 0.53 1.40 -11.89
N GLY A 49 -0.15 1.49 -10.76
CA GLY A 49 -0.10 2.66 -9.87
C GLY A 49 -1.10 3.78 -10.21
N CYS A 50 -1.83 3.71 -11.35
CA CYS A 50 -2.75 4.77 -11.78
C CYS A 50 -3.95 4.96 -10.84
N PHE A 51 -4.35 3.92 -10.12
CA PHE A 51 -5.47 4.00 -9.15
C PHE A 51 -5.00 4.03 -7.69
N LYS A 52 -3.69 4.20 -7.44
CA LYS A 52 -3.11 4.44 -6.10
C LYS A 52 -2.92 5.93 -5.81
N GLU A 53 -3.79 6.77 -6.36
CA GLU A 53 -3.78 8.21 -6.10
C GLU A 53 -4.11 8.53 -4.64
N THR A 54 -3.50 9.59 -4.10
CA THR A 54 -3.65 9.99 -2.69
C THR A 54 -5.10 10.05 -2.24
N GLN A 55 -6.00 10.61 -3.06
CA GLN A 55 -7.42 10.76 -2.72
C GLN A 55 -8.12 9.41 -2.58
N ILE A 56 -7.78 8.43 -3.43
CA ILE A 56 -8.34 7.07 -3.39
C ILE A 56 -7.82 6.35 -2.14
N VAL A 57 -6.53 6.41 -1.90
CA VAL A 57 -5.89 5.78 -0.73
C VAL A 57 -6.44 6.37 0.57
N GLU A 58 -6.53 7.70 0.66
CA GLU A 58 -7.10 8.40 1.81
C GLU A 58 -8.54 7.96 2.08
N PHE A 59 -9.38 7.92 1.04
CA PHE A 59 -10.76 7.43 1.16
C PHE A 59 -10.82 6.01 1.71
N VAL A 60 -10.02 5.09 1.17
CA VAL A 60 -9.95 3.70 1.63
C VAL A 60 -9.52 3.63 3.09
N PHE A 61 -8.47 4.36 3.48
CA PHE A 61 -7.92 4.34 4.83
C PHE A 61 -8.93 4.89 5.85
N LEU A 62 -9.54 6.03 5.56
CA LEU A 62 -10.58 6.63 6.41
C LEU A 62 -11.81 5.73 6.57
N LEU A 63 -12.21 5.05 5.50
CA LEU A 63 -13.35 4.15 5.56
C LEU A 63 -13.04 2.85 6.32
N CYS A 64 -11.83 2.31 6.15
CA CYS A 64 -11.37 1.16 6.94
C CYS A 64 -11.29 1.52 8.44
N GLU A 65 -10.81 2.71 8.79
CA GLU A 65 -10.79 3.20 10.17
C GLU A 65 -12.21 3.37 10.72
N LYS A 66 -13.09 4.02 9.96
CA LYS A 66 -14.52 4.21 10.33
C LYS A 66 -15.24 2.88 10.59
N TRP A 67 -14.87 1.84 9.89
CA TRP A 67 -15.47 0.51 10.05
C TRP A 67 -14.66 -0.41 10.96
N PHE A 68 -13.64 0.10 11.62
CA PHE A 68 -12.80 -0.66 12.56
C PHE A 68 -12.21 -1.93 11.94
N LEU A 69 -11.81 -1.85 10.68
CA LEU A 69 -11.14 -2.95 10.00
C LEU A 69 -9.71 -3.11 10.48
N ASP A 70 -9.19 -4.32 10.29
CA ASP A 70 -7.79 -4.59 10.54
C ASP A 70 -6.88 -3.75 9.64
N GLN A 71 -5.66 -3.48 10.12
CA GLN A 71 -4.72 -2.64 9.38
C GLN A 71 -4.33 -3.24 8.03
N SER A 72 -4.21 -4.57 7.94
CA SER A 72 -3.92 -5.28 6.69
C SER A 72 -5.01 -5.07 5.63
N ALA A 73 -6.27 -4.96 6.05
CA ALA A 73 -7.41 -4.82 5.15
C ALA A 73 -7.36 -3.54 4.29
N ARG A 74 -6.75 -2.44 4.80
CA ARG A 74 -6.64 -1.19 4.03
C ARG A 74 -5.71 -1.34 2.83
N TYR A 75 -4.57 -1.99 3.01
CA TYR A 75 -3.62 -2.26 1.93
C TYR A 75 -4.22 -3.25 0.94
N GLN A 76 -4.85 -4.31 1.45
CA GLN A 76 -5.52 -5.30 0.61
C GLN A 76 -6.62 -4.67 -0.24
N ALA A 77 -7.41 -3.74 0.31
CA ALA A 77 -8.46 -3.04 -0.42
C ALA A 77 -7.89 -2.17 -1.55
N VAL A 78 -6.79 -1.45 -1.31
CA VAL A 78 -6.10 -0.65 -2.33
C VAL A 78 -5.59 -1.55 -3.46
N GLU A 79 -4.90 -2.66 -3.12
CA GLU A 79 -4.35 -3.56 -4.14
C GLU A 79 -5.43 -4.31 -4.94
N ILE A 80 -6.54 -4.73 -4.31
CA ILE A 80 -7.69 -5.30 -5.03
C ILE A 80 -8.27 -4.28 -6.00
N PHE A 81 -8.47 -3.02 -5.54
CA PHE A 81 -9.06 -1.96 -6.34
C PHE A 81 -8.16 -1.61 -7.54
N GLU A 82 -6.87 -1.39 -7.31
CA GLU A 82 -5.86 -1.12 -8.33
C GLU A 82 -5.89 -2.20 -9.43
N ARG A 83 -5.72 -3.45 -9.04
CA ARG A 83 -5.68 -4.58 -9.97
C ARG A 83 -6.99 -4.75 -10.75
N PHE A 84 -8.12 -4.55 -10.08
CA PHE A 84 -9.43 -4.61 -10.72
C PHE A 84 -9.60 -3.50 -11.74
N MET A 85 -9.29 -2.26 -11.38
CA MET A 85 -9.50 -1.10 -12.25
C MET A 85 -8.61 -1.15 -13.49
N ILE A 86 -7.34 -1.56 -13.36
CA ILE A 86 -6.45 -1.76 -14.50
C ILE A 86 -7.07 -2.76 -15.49
N LYS A 87 -7.47 -3.95 -15.03
CA LYS A 87 -8.09 -4.96 -15.89
C LYS A 87 -9.41 -4.49 -16.49
N HIS A 88 -10.22 -3.80 -15.71
CA HIS A 88 -11.50 -3.27 -16.18
C HIS A 88 -11.31 -2.23 -17.30
N VAL A 89 -10.31 -1.36 -17.19
CA VAL A 89 -9.95 -0.40 -18.23
C VAL A 89 -9.43 -1.12 -19.48
N GLU A 90 -8.52 -2.06 -19.34
CA GLU A 90 -7.94 -2.85 -20.44
C GLU A 90 -9.02 -3.64 -21.20
N GLU A 91 -9.90 -4.35 -20.50
CA GLU A 91 -11.01 -5.10 -21.10
C GLU A 91 -12.00 -4.17 -21.81
N SER A 92 -12.32 -3.03 -21.21
CA SER A 92 -13.22 -2.04 -21.79
C SER A 92 -12.62 -1.40 -23.03
N TYR A 93 -11.32 -1.11 -23.02
CA TYR A 93 -10.60 -0.61 -24.18
C TYR A 93 -10.62 -1.62 -25.34
N ASN A 94 -10.26 -2.87 -25.08
CA ASN A 94 -10.22 -3.93 -26.09
C ASN A 94 -11.60 -4.19 -26.70
N SER A 95 -12.66 -4.23 -25.89
CA SER A 95 -14.04 -4.41 -26.37
C SER A 95 -14.51 -3.25 -27.25
N THR A 96 -14.01 -2.05 -26.99
CA THR A 96 -14.30 -0.85 -27.77
C THR A 96 -13.57 -0.88 -29.10
N GLU A 97 -12.31 -1.28 -29.13
CA GLU A 97 -11.51 -1.45 -30.35
C GLU A 97 -12.13 -2.51 -31.28
N GLU A 98 -12.57 -3.65 -30.75
CA GLU A 98 -13.27 -4.68 -31.52
C GLU A 98 -14.60 -4.16 -32.13
N SER A 99 -15.32 -3.32 -31.37
CA SER A 99 -16.56 -2.70 -31.83
C SER A 99 -16.31 -1.64 -32.92
N ARG A 100 -15.15 -0.96 -32.92
CA ARG A 100 -14.72 0.00 -33.98
C ARG A 100 -14.48 -0.69 -35.30
N ILE A 101 -13.83 -1.85 -35.28
CA ILE A 101 -13.59 -2.62 -36.53
C ILE A 101 -14.90 -3.02 -37.19
N ASN A 102 -16.00 -3.13 -36.43
CA ASN A 102 -17.30 -3.57 -36.88
C ASN A 102 -18.31 -2.43 -37.19
N ASN A 103 -18.08 -1.21 -36.66
CA ASN A 103 -19.01 -0.06 -36.81
C ASN A 103 -18.21 1.24 -36.99
N GLU A 104 -18.47 1.99 -38.07
CA GLU A 104 -17.85 3.29 -38.39
C GLU A 104 -18.24 4.44 -37.42
N GLN A 105 -18.29 4.21 -36.11
CA GLN A 105 -18.63 5.25 -35.14
C GLN A 105 -17.37 5.98 -34.64
N GLY A 106 -17.46 7.33 -34.55
CA GLY A 106 -16.32 8.18 -34.20
C GLY A 106 -15.75 7.97 -32.80
N GLU A 107 -14.45 8.13 -32.68
CA GLU A 107 -13.62 7.89 -31.47
C GLU A 107 -14.10 8.62 -30.21
N ASP A 108 -14.45 9.90 -30.33
CA ASP A 108 -14.74 10.78 -29.20
C ASP A 108 -15.98 10.39 -28.39
N ASN A 109 -16.98 9.75 -29.03
CA ASN A 109 -18.22 9.38 -28.37
C ASN A 109 -18.09 8.12 -27.50
N ILE A 110 -17.20 7.22 -27.85
CA ILE A 110 -16.98 5.94 -27.18
C ILE A 110 -16.24 6.14 -25.86
N TRP A 111 -15.17 6.93 -25.90
CA TRP A 111 -14.40 7.29 -24.70
C TRP A 111 -15.24 8.06 -23.68
N GLY A 112 -16.09 8.98 -24.15
CA GLY A 112 -17.02 9.71 -23.28
C GLY A 112 -17.98 8.80 -22.55
N THR A 113 -18.57 7.84 -23.27
CA THR A 113 -19.52 6.86 -22.69
C THR A 113 -18.83 5.92 -21.71
N LEU A 114 -17.65 5.40 -22.05
CA LEU A 114 -16.88 4.52 -21.18
C LEU A 114 -16.48 5.22 -19.89
N LYS A 115 -15.95 6.44 -20.01
CA LYS A 115 -15.57 7.27 -18.85
C LYS A 115 -16.78 7.54 -17.95
N ALA A 116 -17.94 7.85 -18.51
CA ALA A 116 -19.16 8.09 -17.76
C ALA A 116 -19.58 6.83 -16.97
N GLN A 117 -19.63 5.66 -17.62
CA GLN A 117 -19.97 4.39 -16.97
C GLN A 117 -18.98 4.03 -15.84
N MET A 118 -17.69 4.28 -16.04
CA MET A 118 -16.69 4.06 -15.00
C MET A 118 -16.90 5.00 -13.82
N CYS A 119 -17.18 6.28 -14.06
CA CYS A 119 -17.46 7.26 -13.02
C CYS A 119 -18.70 6.89 -12.20
N ASP A 120 -19.77 6.46 -12.85
CA ASP A 120 -21.05 6.10 -12.18
C ASP A 120 -20.90 4.93 -11.21
N THR A 121 -20.02 3.98 -11.50
CA THR A 121 -19.82 2.79 -10.67
C THR A 121 -18.57 2.85 -9.78
N PHE A 122 -17.74 3.89 -9.91
CA PHE A 122 -16.44 4.00 -9.27
C PHE A 122 -16.50 3.81 -7.75
N VAL A 123 -17.36 4.57 -7.08
CA VAL A 123 -17.51 4.50 -5.63
C VAL A 123 -18.07 3.15 -5.19
N LEU A 124 -19.02 2.58 -5.94
CA LEU A 124 -19.54 1.24 -5.67
C LEU A 124 -18.43 0.19 -5.75
N ARG A 125 -17.57 0.24 -6.78
CA ARG A 125 -16.44 -0.67 -6.95
C ARG A 125 -15.42 -0.54 -5.83
N LEU A 126 -15.07 0.70 -5.48
CA LEU A 126 -14.13 0.99 -4.41
C LEU A 126 -14.62 0.44 -3.05
N VAL A 127 -15.87 0.70 -2.71
CA VAL A 127 -16.48 0.20 -1.46
C VAL A 127 -16.64 -1.32 -1.47
N SER A 128 -16.94 -1.93 -2.63
CA SER A 128 -16.97 -3.39 -2.78
C SER A 128 -15.58 -4.02 -2.56
N CYS A 129 -14.50 -3.37 -3.01
CA CYS A 129 -13.14 -3.84 -2.74
C CYS A 129 -12.80 -3.80 -1.23
N ILE A 130 -13.22 -2.75 -0.52
CA ILE A 130 -13.05 -2.67 0.94
C ILE A 130 -13.86 -3.78 1.64
N GLN A 131 -15.08 -4.05 1.19
CA GLN A 131 -15.90 -5.14 1.73
C GLN A 131 -15.25 -6.51 1.47
N LEU A 132 -14.71 -6.74 0.27
CA LEU A 132 -13.96 -7.97 -0.05
C LEU A 132 -12.72 -8.11 0.83
N ALA A 133 -11.93 -7.04 1.00
CA ALA A 133 -10.77 -7.05 1.89
C ALA A 133 -11.14 -7.38 3.34
N SER A 134 -12.27 -6.87 3.83
CA SER A 134 -12.77 -7.21 5.17
C SER A 134 -13.14 -8.69 5.34
N LYS A 135 -13.52 -9.36 4.26
CA LYS A 135 -13.81 -10.81 4.26
C LYS A 135 -12.55 -11.67 4.22
N LEU A 136 -11.44 -11.13 3.69
CA LEU A 136 -10.15 -11.80 3.63
C LEU A 136 -9.36 -11.70 4.93
N SER A 137 -9.54 -10.61 5.68
CA SER A 137 -8.91 -10.47 6.97
C SER A 137 -9.51 -11.47 7.96
N PHE A 138 -8.65 -12.24 8.65
CA PHE A 138 -9.07 -13.26 9.62
C PHE A 138 -9.69 -12.67 10.91
N HIS A 139 -10.02 -11.37 10.91
CA HIS A 139 -10.58 -10.66 12.05
C HIS A 139 -12.11 -10.60 12.00
N TYR A 140 -12.71 -10.48 13.16
CA TYR A 140 -14.15 -10.62 13.41
C TYR A 140 -15.04 -9.52 12.80
N ASN A 141 -14.45 -8.49 12.17
CA ASN A 141 -15.21 -7.34 11.64
C ASN A 141 -15.44 -7.45 10.12
N ILE A 142 -16.23 -8.45 9.72
CA ILE A 142 -16.73 -8.52 8.35
C ILE A 142 -17.84 -7.49 8.16
N ILE A 143 -17.67 -6.60 7.17
CA ILE A 143 -18.67 -5.59 6.87
C ILE A 143 -19.86 -6.25 6.17
N ASN A 144 -21.05 -6.08 6.74
CA ASN A 144 -22.27 -6.59 6.12
C ASN A 144 -22.82 -5.62 5.06
N ASN A 145 -23.61 -6.15 4.13
CA ASN A 145 -24.20 -5.39 3.03
C ASN A 145 -25.03 -4.18 3.49
N ASN A 146 -25.72 -4.29 4.63
CA ASN A 146 -26.55 -3.19 5.13
C ASN A 146 -25.69 -1.99 5.58
N THR A 147 -24.53 -2.24 6.17
CA THR A 147 -23.58 -1.19 6.55
C THR A 147 -23.06 -0.46 5.31
N VAL A 148 -22.70 -1.22 4.26
CA VAL A 148 -22.25 -0.66 2.99
C VAL A 148 -23.34 0.18 2.33
N LEU A 149 -24.56 -0.35 2.22
CA LEU A 149 -25.68 0.36 1.58
C LEU A 149 -26.06 1.64 2.33
N LYS A 150 -26.07 1.63 3.68
CA LYS A 150 -26.30 2.83 4.49
C LYS A 150 -25.21 3.89 4.24
N PHE A 151 -23.97 3.45 4.10
CA PHE A 151 -22.87 4.36 3.78
C PHE A 151 -23.04 4.97 2.37
N LEU A 152 -23.30 4.15 1.35
CA LEU A 152 -23.53 4.64 -0.01
C LEU A 152 -24.73 5.59 -0.07
N GLN A 153 -25.79 5.30 0.67
CA GLN A 153 -26.96 6.14 0.80
C GLN A 153 -26.64 7.51 1.45
N SER A 154 -25.70 7.54 2.41
CA SER A 154 -25.22 8.80 3.03
C SER A 154 -24.40 9.67 2.07
N LEU A 155 -23.99 9.13 0.93
CA LEU A 155 -23.33 9.83 -0.17
C LEU A 155 -24.25 10.08 -1.37
N ASP A 156 -25.58 9.98 -1.15
CA ASP A 156 -26.63 10.16 -2.15
C ASP A 156 -26.65 9.11 -3.29
N TYR A 157 -25.98 7.96 -3.09
CA TYR A 157 -26.05 6.84 -4.03
C TYR A 157 -27.19 5.88 -3.69
N SER A 158 -28.05 5.58 -4.66
CA SER A 158 -29.20 4.68 -4.54
C SER A 158 -28.93 3.30 -5.11
N TYR A 159 -28.01 2.55 -4.48
CA TYR A 159 -27.73 1.17 -4.86
C TYR A 159 -28.55 0.16 -4.07
N THR A 160 -28.90 -0.94 -4.72
CA THR A 160 -29.57 -2.09 -4.11
C THR A 160 -28.56 -3.12 -3.59
N LYS A 161 -29.03 -4.05 -2.76
CA LYS A 161 -28.21 -5.20 -2.36
C LYS A 161 -27.75 -6.02 -3.56
N GLN A 162 -28.58 -6.11 -4.60
CA GLN A 162 -28.26 -6.82 -5.84
C GLN A 162 -27.07 -6.14 -6.55
N ASN A 163 -27.09 -4.81 -6.69
CA ASN A 163 -25.97 -4.07 -7.30
C ASN A 163 -24.64 -4.30 -6.56
N LEU A 164 -24.69 -4.35 -5.22
CA LEU A 164 -23.50 -4.61 -4.42
C LEU A 164 -22.94 -6.01 -4.64
N VAL A 165 -23.80 -7.04 -4.64
CA VAL A 165 -23.40 -8.44 -4.90
C VAL A 165 -22.86 -8.61 -6.32
N GLU A 166 -23.50 -7.98 -7.31
CA GLU A 166 -23.03 -7.97 -8.70
C GLU A 166 -21.68 -7.28 -8.83
N SER A 167 -21.46 -6.18 -8.08
CA SER A 167 -20.18 -5.49 -8.03
C SER A 167 -19.07 -6.38 -7.46
N GLU A 168 -19.31 -7.04 -6.33
CA GLU A 168 -18.35 -7.98 -5.75
C GLU A 168 -18.04 -9.13 -6.74
N LEU A 169 -19.06 -9.71 -7.35
CA LEU A 169 -18.89 -10.80 -8.30
C LEU A 169 -18.11 -10.37 -9.55
N ALA A 170 -18.33 -9.15 -10.03
CA ALA A 170 -17.57 -8.60 -11.17
C ALA A 170 -16.08 -8.45 -10.82
N ILE A 171 -15.76 -7.94 -9.62
CA ILE A 171 -14.38 -7.82 -9.14
C ILE A 171 -13.73 -9.22 -9.04
N LEU A 172 -14.41 -10.18 -8.43
CA LEU A 172 -13.91 -11.55 -8.29
C LEU A 172 -13.64 -12.20 -9.66
N LYS A 173 -14.54 -12.05 -10.63
CA LYS A 173 -14.37 -12.60 -11.98
C LYS A 173 -13.22 -11.95 -12.74
N ALA A 174 -13.14 -10.62 -12.73
CA ALA A 174 -12.06 -9.89 -13.39
C ALA A 174 -10.68 -10.28 -12.83
N LEU A 175 -10.58 -10.52 -11.53
CA LEU A 175 -9.36 -10.97 -10.86
C LEU A 175 -9.21 -12.50 -10.84
N ARG A 176 -10.04 -13.26 -11.58
CA ARG A 176 -10.03 -14.73 -11.62
C ARG A 176 -10.02 -15.37 -10.22
N PHE A 177 -10.72 -14.74 -9.27
CA PHE A 177 -10.78 -15.11 -7.84
C PHE A 177 -9.44 -15.03 -7.09
N GLN A 178 -8.38 -14.50 -7.71
CA GLN A 178 -7.07 -14.28 -7.09
C GLN A 178 -7.04 -12.92 -6.39
N ILE A 179 -7.82 -12.77 -5.32
CA ILE A 179 -7.92 -11.52 -4.56
C ILE A 179 -7.01 -11.47 -3.33
N ASN A 180 -6.60 -12.64 -2.82
CA ASN A 180 -5.69 -12.73 -1.68
C ASN A 180 -4.25 -12.78 -2.16
N VAL A 181 -3.70 -11.61 -2.51
CA VAL A 181 -2.29 -11.46 -2.90
C VAL A 181 -1.52 -10.79 -1.78
N PRO A 182 -0.23 -11.10 -1.61
CA PRO A 182 0.61 -10.40 -0.66
C PRO A 182 0.62 -8.89 -0.92
N THR A 183 0.52 -8.13 0.16
CA THR A 183 0.64 -6.67 0.13
C THR A 183 1.95 -6.27 0.81
N PRO A 184 2.45 -5.04 0.64
CA PRO A 184 3.65 -4.57 1.34
C PRO A 184 3.63 -4.79 2.85
N PHE A 185 2.44 -4.84 3.45
CA PHE A 185 2.26 -5.18 4.86
C PHE A 185 2.81 -6.58 5.20
N ALA A 186 2.50 -7.59 4.38
CA ALA A 186 2.98 -8.96 4.60
C ALA A 186 4.52 -9.05 4.50
N TYR A 187 5.12 -8.31 3.56
CA TYR A 187 6.58 -8.23 3.42
C TYR A 187 7.24 -7.58 4.65
N VAL A 188 6.65 -6.50 5.18
CA VAL A 188 7.14 -5.86 6.40
C VAL A 188 7.08 -6.83 7.58
N GLU A 189 5.94 -7.52 7.79
CA GLU A 189 5.79 -8.45 8.90
C GLU A 189 6.77 -9.62 8.82
N LEU A 190 6.95 -10.20 7.62
CA LEU A 190 7.92 -11.28 7.43
C LEU A 190 9.36 -10.83 7.69
N LEU A 191 9.77 -9.69 7.14
CA LEU A 191 11.13 -9.18 7.35
C LEU A 191 11.39 -8.81 8.82
N LEU A 192 10.38 -8.32 9.54
CA LEU A 192 10.48 -8.09 10.98
C LEU A 192 10.61 -9.41 11.76
N GLU A 193 9.92 -10.48 11.34
CA GLU A 193 10.09 -11.81 11.93
C GLU A 193 11.53 -12.31 11.75
N VAL A 194 12.11 -12.17 10.55
CA VAL A 194 13.50 -12.53 10.27
C VAL A 194 14.47 -11.72 11.12
N LEU A 195 14.27 -10.39 11.22
CA LEU A 195 15.09 -9.52 12.04
C LEU A 195 15.02 -9.89 13.53
N GLY A 196 13.83 -10.27 14.03
CA GLY A 196 13.64 -10.75 15.38
C GLY A 196 14.45 -12.02 15.67
N HIS A 197 14.46 -12.99 14.72
CA HIS A 197 15.30 -14.19 14.82
C HIS A 197 16.80 -13.89 14.78
N ASN A 198 17.23 -12.90 14.00
CA ASN A 198 18.64 -12.51 13.87
C ASN A 198 19.14 -11.63 15.02
N GLY A 199 18.38 -11.52 16.11
CA GLY A 199 18.80 -10.78 17.29
C GLY A 199 18.87 -9.27 17.12
N CYS A 200 17.93 -8.70 16.36
CA CYS A 200 17.80 -7.26 16.22
C CYS A 200 17.71 -6.59 17.59
N LEU A 201 18.59 -5.61 17.84
CA LEU A 201 18.69 -4.91 19.14
C LEU A 201 17.59 -3.88 19.36
N LEU A 202 16.83 -3.54 18.32
CA LEU A 202 15.70 -2.63 18.43
C LEU A 202 14.48 -3.34 19.06
N PRO A 203 13.68 -2.63 19.86
CA PRO A 203 12.45 -3.20 20.41
C PRO A 203 11.45 -3.44 19.28
N MET A 204 11.27 -4.71 18.90
CA MET A 204 10.50 -5.14 17.72
C MET A 204 9.08 -4.57 17.67
N LYS A 205 8.41 -4.47 18.83
CA LYS A 205 7.08 -3.87 18.93
C LYS A 205 7.06 -2.39 18.52
N GLN A 206 8.07 -1.61 18.92
CA GLN A 206 8.17 -0.20 18.55
C GLN A 206 8.55 -0.07 17.08
N LEU A 207 9.45 -0.94 16.60
CA LEU A 207 9.85 -1.00 15.21
C LEU A 207 8.65 -1.31 14.31
N HIS A 208 7.86 -2.34 14.62
CA HIS A 208 6.63 -2.67 13.90
C HIS A 208 5.66 -1.49 13.86
N LYS A 209 5.39 -0.87 15.01
CA LYS A 209 4.49 0.29 15.08
C LYS A 209 4.97 1.45 14.19
N MET A 210 6.27 1.73 14.20
CA MET A 210 6.87 2.76 13.33
C MET A 210 6.76 2.37 11.86
N CYS A 211 7.02 1.11 11.50
CA CYS A 211 6.85 0.59 10.15
C CYS A 211 5.42 0.80 9.65
N MET A 212 4.42 0.52 10.47
CA MET A 212 3.02 0.71 10.09
C MET A 212 2.69 2.18 9.81
N HIS A 213 3.20 3.11 10.64
CA HIS A 213 3.02 4.54 10.39
C HIS A 213 3.71 5.02 9.11
N LEU A 214 4.93 4.54 8.85
CA LEU A 214 5.65 4.91 7.64
C LEU A 214 5.08 4.24 6.39
N LEU A 215 4.53 3.04 6.50
CA LEU A 215 3.83 2.38 5.40
C LEU A 215 2.57 3.16 5.02
N ASP A 216 1.76 3.57 6.01
CA ASP A 216 0.60 4.45 5.78
C ASP A 216 1.03 5.76 5.10
N LEU A 217 2.09 6.40 5.60
CA LEU A 217 2.64 7.62 5.02
C LEU A 217 3.06 7.41 3.57
N THR A 218 3.75 6.30 3.28
CA THR A 218 4.24 6.02 1.91
C THR A 218 3.09 5.80 0.94
N TYR A 219 2.01 5.15 1.36
CA TYR A 219 0.80 5.05 0.54
C TYR A 219 0.14 6.40 0.29
N LEU A 220 -0.02 7.24 1.32
CA LEU A 220 -0.67 8.55 1.22
C LEU A 220 0.18 9.58 0.47
N MET A 221 1.49 9.48 0.54
CA MET A 221 2.43 10.41 -0.10
C MET A 221 3.22 9.74 -1.24
N ARG A 222 2.65 8.68 -1.85
CA ARG A 222 3.31 7.83 -2.82
C ARG A 222 4.03 8.63 -3.92
N ASN A 223 3.32 9.50 -4.60
CA ASN A 223 3.85 10.23 -5.75
C ASN A 223 5.07 11.08 -5.37
N ILE A 224 5.00 11.85 -4.29
CA ILE A 224 6.09 12.74 -3.89
C ILE A 224 7.31 11.99 -3.35
N ILE A 225 7.11 10.84 -2.66
CA ILE A 225 8.19 10.00 -2.16
C ILE A 225 8.93 9.36 -3.32
N TYR A 226 8.20 8.73 -4.26
CA TYR A 226 8.83 8.10 -5.43
C TYR A 226 9.42 9.10 -6.42
N ASP A 227 8.85 10.30 -6.57
CA ASP A 227 9.49 11.39 -7.33
C ASP A 227 10.81 11.84 -6.70
N THR A 228 10.87 11.83 -5.37
CA THR A 228 12.13 12.13 -4.65
C THR A 228 13.13 11.00 -4.87
N LEU A 229 12.71 9.74 -4.79
CA LEU A 229 13.57 8.58 -5.05
C LEU A 229 14.12 8.60 -6.48
N LEU A 230 13.27 8.87 -7.48
CA LEU A 230 13.72 8.99 -8.87
C LEU A 230 14.78 10.07 -9.03
N LYS A 231 14.57 11.26 -8.44
CA LYS A 231 15.54 12.36 -8.50
C LYS A 231 16.88 12.00 -7.87
N ILE A 232 16.88 11.23 -6.79
CA ILE A 232 18.11 10.74 -6.14
C ILE A 232 18.82 9.77 -7.06
N SER A 233 18.12 8.78 -7.61
CA SER A 233 18.72 7.72 -8.43
C SER A 233 19.32 8.22 -9.75
N ILE A 234 18.88 9.37 -10.27
CA ILE A 234 19.42 10.00 -11.48
C ILE A 234 20.29 11.23 -11.18
N GLU A 235 20.77 11.38 -9.94
CA GLU A 235 21.62 12.50 -9.50
C GLU A 235 21.03 13.89 -9.86
N ASN A 236 19.71 14.04 -9.70
CA ASN A 236 18.94 15.26 -10.04
C ASN A 236 19.01 15.70 -11.52
N SER A 237 19.41 14.81 -12.43
CA SER A 237 19.28 15.05 -13.87
C SER A 237 17.80 14.96 -14.32
N THR A 238 17.50 15.39 -15.55
CA THR A 238 16.16 15.19 -16.11
C THR A 238 16.02 13.72 -16.57
N PRO A 239 15.02 12.97 -16.07
CA PRO A 239 14.87 11.58 -16.45
C PRO A 239 14.47 11.45 -17.93
N SER A 240 15.05 10.49 -18.64
CA SER A 240 14.58 10.08 -19.97
C SER A 240 13.26 9.29 -19.84
N GLU A 241 12.48 9.23 -20.94
CA GLU A 241 11.25 8.41 -20.99
C GLU A 241 11.51 6.94 -20.62
N LEU A 242 12.64 6.39 -21.08
CA LEU A 242 13.05 5.02 -20.76
C LEU A 242 13.34 4.84 -19.26
N GLN A 243 13.93 5.84 -18.59
CA GLN A 243 14.17 5.79 -17.14
C GLN A 243 12.85 5.86 -16.37
N ILE A 244 11.92 6.69 -16.80
CA ILE A 244 10.57 6.78 -16.21
C ILE A 244 9.85 5.43 -16.35
N ALA A 245 9.87 4.83 -17.53
CA ALA A 245 9.23 3.54 -17.79
C ALA A 245 9.85 2.42 -16.92
N LYS A 246 11.18 2.35 -16.83
CA LYS A 246 11.87 1.39 -15.95
C LYS A 246 11.63 1.65 -14.46
N PHE A 247 11.39 2.89 -14.08
CA PHE A 247 11.12 3.25 -12.69
C PHE A 247 9.75 2.78 -12.21
N LEU A 248 8.85 2.38 -13.12
CA LEU A 248 7.57 1.80 -12.77
C LEU A 248 7.73 0.52 -11.94
N SER A 249 8.66 -0.35 -12.29
CA SER A 249 8.97 -1.55 -11.51
C SER A 249 9.47 -1.21 -10.11
N VAL A 250 10.23 -0.14 -9.94
CA VAL A 250 10.68 0.34 -8.62
C VAL A 250 9.49 0.83 -7.78
N LYS A 251 8.51 1.48 -8.40
CA LYS A 251 7.28 1.96 -7.73
C LYS A 251 6.39 0.82 -7.23
N GLU A 252 6.41 -0.31 -7.92
CA GLU A 252 5.55 -1.47 -7.64
C GLU A 252 6.28 -2.60 -6.93
N ASP A 253 7.57 -2.44 -6.59
CA ASP A 253 8.35 -3.42 -5.86
C ASP A 253 8.00 -3.40 -4.35
N PHE A 254 7.21 -4.38 -3.93
CA PHE A 254 6.75 -4.50 -2.54
C PHE A 254 7.87 -4.89 -1.57
N MET A 255 8.83 -5.68 -2.03
CA MET A 255 10.00 -6.04 -1.21
C MET A 255 10.86 -4.80 -0.95
N LEU A 256 11.16 -4.01 -1.99
CA LEU A 256 11.91 -2.77 -1.86
C LEU A 256 11.19 -1.76 -0.95
N LEU A 257 9.87 -1.63 -1.09
CA LEU A 257 9.06 -0.77 -0.22
C LEU A 257 9.17 -1.20 1.24
N ALA A 258 9.01 -2.50 1.53
CA ALA A 258 9.11 -3.02 2.90
C ALA A 258 10.49 -2.77 3.50
N VAL A 259 11.56 -3.01 2.75
CA VAL A 259 12.94 -2.76 3.18
C VAL A 259 13.17 -1.27 3.48
N GLY A 260 12.70 -0.37 2.60
CA GLY A 260 12.80 1.08 2.80
C GLY A 260 12.06 1.55 4.05
N VAL A 261 10.85 1.03 4.28
CA VAL A 261 10.04 1.35 5.47
C VAL A 261 10.72 0.87 6.76
N ILE A 262 11.22 -0.37 6.79
CA ILE A 262 11.90 -0.93 7.97
C ILE A 262 13.20 -0.17 8.27
N SER A 263 14.02 0.08 7.25
CA SER A 263 15.27 0.82 7.41
C SER A 263 15.03 2.24 7.93
N THR A 264 14.05 2.96 7.37
CA THR A 264 13.68 4.32 7.85
C THR A 264 13.17 4.27 9.28
N SER A 265 12.35 3.28 9.62
CA SER A 265 11.83 3.09 10.98
C SER A 265 12.93 2.84 11.99
N ALA A 266 13.92 2.01 11.62
CA ALA A 266 15.09 1.75 12.45
C ALA A 266 15.92 3.01 12.70
N PHE A 267 16.15 3.81 11.66
CA PHE A 267 16.85 5.10 11.78
C PHE A 267 16.13 6.06 12.74
N ILE A 268 14.81 6.20 12.61
CA ILE A 268 14.01 7.10 13.48
C ILE A 268 14.05 6.64 14.94
N LEU A 269 14.02 5.32 15.19
CA LEU A 269 14.00 4.78 16.54
C LEU A 269 15.37 4.86 17.22
N ASN A 270 16.41 4.43 16.55
CA ASN A 270 17.79 4.52 17.04
C ASN A 270 18.81 4.44 15.89
N PRO A 271 19.42 5.58 15.53
CA PRO A 271 20.41 5.63 14.46
C PRO A 271 21.67 4.76 14.69
N GLU A 272 22.00 4.42 15.95
CA GLU A 272 23.18 3.60 16.27
C GLU A 272 23.03 2.16 15.74
N TYR A 273 21.82 1.61 15.75
CA TYR A 273 21.56 0.26 15.26
C TYR A 273 21.16 0.22 13.77
N TRP A 274 21.00 1.38 13.13
CA TRP A 274 20.54 1.46 11.75
C TRP A 274 21.40 0.71 10.75
N ASN A 275 22.72 0.88 10.82
CA ASN A 275 23.65 0.19 9.91
C ASN A 275 23.51 -1.33 10.01
N GLN A 276 23.38 -1.88 11.23
CA GLN A 276 23.17 -3.31 11.44
C GLN A 276 21.86 -3.78 10.77
N VAL A 277 20.79 -3.02 10.92
CA VAL A 277 19.48 -3.36 10.28
C VAL A 277 19.61 -3.33 8.76
N VAL A 278 20.28 -2.32 8.19
CA VAL A 278 20.50 -2.20 6.74
C VAL A 278 21.33 -3.38 6.21
N GLU A 279 22.40 -3.77 6.90
CA GLU A 279 23.21 -4.94 6.54
C GLU A 279 22.41 -6.24 6.58
N HIS A 280 21.60 -6.45 7.62
CA HIS A 280 20.73 -7.61 7.71
C HIS A 280 19.69 -7.63 6.58
N LEU A 281 19.03 -6.51 6.29
CA LEU A 281 18.07 -6.41 5.18
C LEU A 281 18.74 -6.71 3.82
N ASN A 282 19.94 -6.18 3.58
CA ASN A 282 20.72 -6.48 2.38
C ASN A 282 21.02 -7.99 2.27
N CYS A 283 21.47 -8.62 3.36
CA CYS A 283 21.77 -10.06 3.38
C CYS A 283 20.52 -10.92 3.12
N ILE A 284 19.36 -10.53 3.66
CA ILE A 284 18.11 -11.28 3.54
C ILE A 284 17.52 -11.16 2.14
N THR A 285 17.50 -9.94 1.58
CA THR A 285 16.74 -9.63 0.35
C THR A 285 17.62 -9.53 -0.90
N GLY A 286 18.93 -9.39 -0.75
CA GLY A 286 19.83 -9.09 -1.86
C GLY A 286 19.71 -7.65 -2.39
N ILE A 287 18.83 -6.82 -1.87
CA ILE A 287 18.69 -5.43 -2.25
C ILE A 287 19.93 -4.67 -1.79
N THR A 288 20.57 -3.91 -2.69
CA THR A 288 21.81 -3.22 -2.39
C THR A 288 21.65 -2.21 -1.26
N THR A 289 22.66 -2.08 -0.41
CA THR A 289 22.69 -1.08 0.67
C THR A 289 22.42 0.33 0.12
N GLN A 290 22.93 0.67 -1.06
CA GLN A 290 22.70 1.96 -1.71
C GLN A 290 21.20 2.18 -1.99
N SER A 291 20.50 1.21 -2.58
CA SER A 291 19.07 1.32 -2.86
C SER A 291 18.25 1.45 -1.57
N ILE A 292 18.64 0.73 -0.50
CA ILE A 292 18.00 0.84 0.82
C ILE A 292 18.17 2.26 1.38
N LEU A 293 19.37 2.82 1.32
CA LEU A 293 19.67 4.15 1.83
C LEU A 293 18.94 5.25 1.05
N GLU A 294 18.93 5.17 -0.28
CA GLU A 294 18.21 6.12 -1.15
C GLU A 294 16.73 6.14 -0.85
N PHE A 295 16.10 4.97 -0.73
CA PHE A 295 14.68 4.91 -0.42
C PHE A 295 14.38 5.38 1.02
N SER A 296 15.21 4.99 1.99
CA SER A 296 15.08 5.46 3.37
C SER A 296 15.15 6.99 3.45
N TYR A 297 16.08 7.59 2.70
CA TYR A 297 16.16 9.05 2.63
C TYR A 297 14.92 9.68 2.00
N ALA A 298 14.39 9.09 0.92
CA ALA A 298 13.18 9.60 0.27
C ALA A 298 11.97 9.58 1.23
N ILE A 299 11.78 8.49 1.99
CA ILE A 299 10.71 8.39 3.00
C ILE A 299 10.95 9.39 4.14
N LEU A 300 12.17 9.42 4.70
CA LEU A 300 12.52 10.28 5.83
C LEU A 300 12.31 11.77 5.52
N LYS A 301 12.70 12.21 4.33
CA LYS A 301 12.54 13.60 3.88
C LYS A 301 11.09 14.08 3.97
N HIS A 302 10.12 13.20 3.72
CA HIS A 302 8.70 13.52 3.74
C HIS A 302 8.02 13.20 5.08
N SER A 303 8.63 12.39 5.95
CA SER A 303 8.11 12.09 7.27
C SER A 303 8.29 13.25 8.26
N VAL A 304 9.37 14.01 8.16
CA VAL A 304 9.67 15.14 9.08
C VAL A 304 8.74 16.34 8.86
N GLY A 305 8.17 16.50 7.66
CA GLY A 305 7.27 17.62 7.33
C GLY A 305 5.83 17.45 7.84
N THR A 306 5.42 16.28 8.30
CA THR A 306 4.03 15.98 8.71
C THR A 306 3.75 16.26 10.20
N THR A 307 4.76 16.53 11.01
CA THR A 307 4.58 17.00 12.37
C THR A 307 4.26 18.50 12.36
N ASN A 308 2.97 18.85 12.22
CA ASN A 308 2.51 20.20 12.52
C ASN A 308 2.89 20.54 13.96
N PRO A 309 3.69 21.57 14.21
CA PRO A 309 3.91 22.04 15.58
C PRO A 309 2.61 22.65 16.07
N ARG A 310 1.84 21.95 16.90
CA ARG A 310 0.92 22.61 17.81
C ARG A 310 1.73 23.69 18.51
N LYS A 311 1.33 24.95 18.30
CA LYS A 311 1.90 26.13 18.89
C LYS A 311 2.12 25.92 20.39
N ASN A 312 3.34 25.59 20.78
CA ASN A 312 3.85 25.87 22.10
C ASN A 312 4.93 26.94 21.94
N LYS A 313 4.57 28.18 22.37
CA LYS A 313 5.52 29.27 22.60
C LYS A 313 6.48 28.81 23.70
N GLY A 314 7.75 28.77 23.42
CA GLY A 314 8.78 28.73 24.44
C GLY A 314 10.07 28.00 23.99
N THR A 315 11.10 28.84 23.78
CA THR A 315 12.55 28.60 23.78
C THR A 315 13.20 27.85 22.63
N ARG A 316 14.05 28.62 21.96
CA ARG A 316 15.04 28.26 20.95
C ARG A 316 16.08 27.29 21.49
N SER A 317 16.42 26.26 20.70
CA SER A 317 17.82 25.91 20.44
C SER A 317 17.88 25.15 19.11
N SER A 318 18.57 25.73 18.16
CA SER A 318 18.88 25.19 16.84
C SER A 318 20.05 24.21 16.99
N GLU A 319 19.83 22.93 16.75
CA GLU A 319 20.91 22.01 16.45
C GLU A 319 20.74 21.50 15.00
N ASN A 320 21.70 21.89 14.17
CA ASN A 320 21.86 21.45 12.81
C ASN A 320 22.34 19.98 12.79
N TYR A 321 21.50 19.06 12.35
CA TYR A 321 21.95 17.71 12.01
C TYR A 321 22.52 17.71 10.60
N VAL A 322 23.83 17.65 10.53
CA VAL A 322 24.59 17.46 9.29
C VAL A 322 24.78 15.96 9.08
N LEU A 323 24.29 15.46 7.94
CA LEU A 323 24.59 14.09 7.47
C LEU A 323 26.09 13.95 7.17
N PRO A 324 26.72 12.81 7.47
CA PRO A 324 28.13 12.60 7.14
C PRO A 324 28.34 12.55 5.62
N PRO A 325 29.46 13.08 5.10
CA PRO A 325 29.75 13.09 3.69
C PRO A 325 30.04 11.67 3.18
N THR A 326 29.43 11.33 2.07
CA THR A 326 29.76 10.14 1.26
C THR A 326 31.21 10.25 0.78
N LYS A 327 32.01 9.24 1.09
CA LYS A 327 33.28 8.97 0.42
C LYS A 327 33.11 7.82 -0.55
#